data_bdeb1bdb2137b779ba499f9522b638e6
#
_entry.id   bdeb1bdb2137b779ba499f9522b638e6
#
_cell.length_a   1.000
_cell.length_b   1.000
_cell.length_c   1.000
_cell.angle_alpha   90.00
_cell.angle_beta   90.00
_cell.angle_gamma   90.00
#
_symmetry.space_group_name_H-M   'P 1'
#
loop_
_entity.id
_entity.type
_entity.pdbx_description
1 polymer ?
#
loop_
_entity_poly.entity_id
_entity_poly.type
_entity_poly.pdbx_seq_one_letter_code
_entity_poly.pdbx_strand_id
1 'polypeptide(L)'
;MSKLTVVGKPVTRVDANEKVTGQIVYGYDLALPNMLYGKTLFSPKAHAKITSIDTEKAKQLPGVVAVVTGADTPWTHGEAVKDKPFLAQGKVRYIGE
;
A
#
# COMPACT_ATOMS: atom_id res chain seq x y z
N MET A 1 46.71 -8.18 -11.69
CA MET A 1 45.39 -8.09 -11.02
C MET A 1 44.90 -6.64 -11.13
N SER A 2 43.77 -6.40 -11.74
CA SER A 2 43.17 -5.06 -11.82
C SER A 2 42.81 -4.58 -10.41
N LYS A 3 43.28 -3.40 -10.01
CA LYS A 3 42.99 -2.80 -8.70
C LYS A 3 41.53 -2.37 -8.69
N LEU A 4 40.68 -3.05 -7.89
CA LEU A 4 39.26 -2.73 -7.76
C LEU A 4 39.12 -1.32 -7.16
N THR A 5 38.24 -0.51 -7.76
CA THR A 5 38.04 0.90 -7.37
C THR A 5 37.03 1.09 -6.27
N VAL A 6 36.07 0.18 -6.12
CA VAL A 6 34.95 0.27 -5.19
C VAL A 6 34.89 -0.90 -4.23
N VAL A 7 35.05 -2.15 -4.75
CA VAL A 7 34.94 -3.37 -3.94
C VAL A 7 36.03 -3.41 -2.85
N GLY A 8 35.64 -3.69 -1.62
CA GLY A 8 36.55 -3.72 -0.47
C GLY A 8 36.91 -2.34 0.11
N LYS A 9 36.26 -1.27 -0.30
CA LYS A 9 36.46 0.08 0.27
C LYS A 9 35.17 0.58 0.96
N PRO A 10 35.30 1.37 2.04
CA PRO A 10 34.18 2.03 2.68
C PRO A 10 33.69 3.16 1.76
N VAL A 11 32.60 2.89 1.01
CA VAL A 11 31.94 3.89 0.15
C VAL A 11 30.70 4.40 0.87
N THR A 12 30.61 5.71 1.01
CA THR A 12 29.43 6.34 1.61
C THR A 12 28.20 6.13 0.71
N ARG A 13 27.07 5.75 1.30
CA ARG A 13 25.80 5.67 0.58
C ARG A 13 25.44 7.03 -0.01
N VAL A 14 24.85 7.03 -1.20
CA VAL A 14 24.44 8.27 -1.89
C VAL A 14 23.41 9.07 -1.10
N ASP A 15 22.55 8.41 -0.34
CA ASP A 15 21.48 8.99 0.47
C ASP A 15 21.83 9.15 1.96
N ALA A 16 23.08 8.85 2.36
CA ALA A 16 23.48 8.85 3.77
C ALA A 16 23.37 10.22 4.41
N ASN A 17 23.84 11.27 3.72
CA ASN A 17 23.86 12.62 4.24
C ASN A 17 22.43 13.14 4.50
N GLU A 18 21.52 12.97 3.53
CA GLU A 18 20.14 13.40 3.66
C GLU A 18 19.42 12.66 4.80
N LYS A 19 19.73 11.37 5.00
CA LYS A 19 19.16 10.59 6.10
C LYS A 19 19.61 11.06 7.48
N VAL A 20 20.91 11.26 7.66
CA VAL A 20 21.44 11.65 8.98
C VAL A 20 21.16 13.11 9.33
N THR A 21 20.93 13.96 8.34
CA THR A 21 20.55 15.38 8.54
C THR A 21 19.04 15.58 8.61
N GLY A 22 18.23 14.53 8.35
CA GLY A 22 16.77 14.63 8.33
C GLY A 22 16.20 15.38 7.11
N GLN A 23 16.99 15.54 6.06
CA GLN A 23 16.58 16.23 4.83
C GLN A 23 15.87 15.30 3.83
N ILE A 24 15.98 13.98 4.01
CA ILE A 24 15.33 13.03 3.12
C ILE A 24 13.81 13.11 3.29
N VAL A 25 13.09 13.13 2.17
CA VAL A 25 11.63 13.12 2.13
C VAL A 25 11.18 11.73 1.69
N TYR A 26 10.44 11.04 2.54
CA TYR A 26 9.81 9.77 2.22
C TYR A 26 8.39 9.99 1.68
N GLY A 27 7.81 8.96 1.06
CA GLY A 27 6.44 9.04 0.56
C GLY A 27 5.40 9.39 1.64
N TYR A 28 5.66 9.00 2.89
CA TYR A 28 4.80 9.33 4.03
C TYR A 28 4.87 10.83 4.45
N ASP A 29 5.97 11.49 4.14
CA ASP A 29 6.17 12.93 4.45
C ASP A 29 5.57 13.83 3.37
N LEU A 30 5.09 13.23 2.26
CA LEU A 30 4.53 13.99 1.15
C LEU A 30 3.18 14.58 1.54
N ALA A 31 3.08 15.89 1.51
CA ALA A 31 1.83 16.63 1.70
C ALA A 31 1.57 17.52 0.49
N LEU A 32 0.50 17.25 -0.24
CA LEU A 32 0.08 18.02 -1.40
C LEU A 32 -1.22 18.79 -1.08
N PRO A 33 -1.44 19.97 -1.68
CA PRO A 33 -2.72 20.66 -1.56
C PRO A 33 -3.87 19.75 -2.01
N ASN A 34 -4.93 19.70 -1.22
CA ASN A 34 -6.12 18.86 -1.46
C ASN A 34 -5.85 17.35 -1.55
N MET A 35 -4.76 16.86 -0.94
CA MET A 35 -4.44 15.44 -0.88
C MET A 35 -5.52 14.69 -0.12
N LEU A 36 -5.98 13.57 -0.69
CA LEU A 36 -6.90 12.65 -0.05
C LEU A 36 -6.15 11.57 0.73
N TYR A 37 -6.74 11.13 1.83
CA TYR A 37 -6.21 10.04 2.65
C TYR A 37 -7.01 8.77 2.43
N GLY A 38 -6.32 7.70 2.03
CA GLY A 38 -6.92 6.37 1.92
C GLY A 38 -6.97 5.68 3.28
N LYS A 39 -8.10 5.04 3.58
CA LYS A 39 -8.23 4.17 4.74
C LYS A 39 -8.84 2.85 4.34
N THR A 40 -8.19 1.75 4.69
CA THR A 40 -8.63 0.40 4.36
C THR A 40 -9.38 -0.21 5.55
N LEU A 41 -10.51 -0.83 5.27
CA LEU A 41 -11.20 -1.71 6.22
C LEU A 41 -10.62 -3.12 6.06
N PHE A 42 -10.02 -3.63 7.10
CA PHE A 42 -9.43 -4.96 7.13
C PHE A 42 -10.38 -5.99 7.73
N SER A 43 -10.26 -7.23 7.27
CA SER A 43 -11.02 -8.35 7.84
C SER A 43 -10.59 -8.68 9.26
N PRO A 44 -11.51 -8.79 10.22
CA PRO A 44 -11.23 -9.32 11.55
C PRO A 44 -11.26 -10.87 11.59
N LYS A 45 -11.60 -11.52 10.47
CA LYS A 45 -11.74 -12.98 10.39
C LYS A 45 -10.56 -13.60 9.65
N ALA A 46 -10.09 -14.74 10.15
CA ALA A 46 -9.00 -15.49 9.56
C ALA A 46 -9.38 -16.14 8.21
N HIS A 47 -10.61 -16.60 8.09
CA HIS A 47 -11.17 -17.12 6.85
C HIS A 47 -12.70 -17.04 6.90
N ALA A 48 -13.28 -16.32 5.95
CA ALA A 48 -14.73 -16.12 5.92
C ALA A 48 -15.23 -15.82 4.51
N LYS A 49 -16.47 -16.17 4.23
CA LYS A 49 -17.16 -15.72 3.02
C LYS A 49 -17.66 -14.28 3.23
N ILE A 50 -17.44 -13.43 2.25
CA ILE A 50 -18.03 -12.10 2.18
C ILE A 50 -19.43 -12.25 1.59
N THR A 51 -20.46 -12.01 2.38
CA THR A 51 -21.85 -12.10 1.94
C THR A 51 -22.35 -10.78 1.38
N SER A 52 -21.91 -9.66 1.97
CA SER A 52 -22.21 -8.31 1.50
C SER A 52 -21.21 -7.31 2.07
N ILE A 53 -21.02 -6.20 1.37
CA ILE A 53 -20.29 -5.03 1.85
C ILE A 53 -21.25 -3.84 1.70
N ASP A 54 -21.73 -3.32 2.83
CA ASP A 54 -22.57 -2.13 2.85
C ASP A 54 -21.67 -0.88 2.89
N THR A 55 -21.72 -0.07 1.86
CA THR A 55 -20.92 1.16 1.71
C THR A 55 -21.73 2.44 1.89
N GLU A 56 -23.05 2.35 2.05
CA GLU A 56 -23.94 3.52 1.99
C GLU A 56 -23.65 4.54 3.09
N LYS A 57 -23.46 4.07 4.32
CA LYS A 57 -23.11 4.96 5.44
C LYS A 57 -21.76 5.64 5.24
N ALA A 58 -20.79 4.93 4.68
CA ALA A 58 -19.47 5.50 4.41
C ALA A 58 -19.53 6.58 3.32
N LYS A 59 -20.31 6.36 2.26
CA LYS A 59 -20.48 7.33 1.16
C LYS A 59 -21.19 8.62 1.62
N GLN A 60 -22.02 8.53 2.65
CA GLN A 60 -22.77 9.68 3.19
C GLN A 60 -21.95 10.54 4.16
N LEU A 61 -20.78 10.09 4.61
CA LEU A 61 -19.97 10.86 5.53
C LEU A 61 -19.37 12.10 4.85
N PRO A 62 -19.47 13.28 5.47
CA PRO A 62 -18.84 14.49 4.95
C PRO A 62 -17.32 14.30 4.82
N GLY A 63 -16.78 14.69 3.66
CA GLY A 63 -15.36 14.56 3.35
C GLY A 63 -14.96 13.24 2.70
N VAL A 64 -15.85 12.26 2.61
CA VAL A 64 -15.58 11.04 1.85
C VAL A 64 -15.79 11.34 0.36
N VAL A 65 -14.73 11.20 -0.41
CA VAL A 65 -14.74 11.46 -1.86
C VAL A 65 -15.11 10.21 -2.65
N ALA A 66 -14.63 9.04 -2.22
CA ALA A 66 -14.90 7.77 -2.87
C ALA A 66 -14.84 6.60 -1.87
N VAL A 67 -15.61 5.56 -2.14
CA VAL A 67 -15.55 4.27 -1.46
C VAL A 67 -15.38 3.21 -2.53
N VAL A 68 -14.30 2.45 -2.46
CA VAL A 68 -13.91 1.44 -3.45
C VAL A 68 -13.97 0.06 -2.81
N THR A 69 -14.55 -0.89 -3.52
CA THR A 69 -14.68 -2.30 -3.10
C THR A 69 -14.00 -3.24 -4.09
N GLY A 70 -13.95 -4.53 -3.77
CA GLY A 70 -13.46 -5.54 -4.71
C GLY A 70 -14.23 -5.60 -6.04
N ALA A 71 -15.50 -5.22 -6.04
CA ALA A 71 -16.29 -5.15 -7.29
C ALA A 71 -15.80 -4.06 -8.24
N ASP A 72 -15.26 -2.97 -7.70
CA ASP A 72 -14.73 -1.84 -8.48
C ASP A 72 -13.32 -2.12 -9.00
N THR A 73 -12.63 -3.14 -8.45
CA THR A 73 -11.27 -3.54 -8.80
C THR A 73 -11.19 -5.01 -9.22
N PRO A 74 -11.79 -5.39 -10.36
CA PRO A 74 -11.91 -6.80 -10.76
C PRO A 74 -10.58 -7.44 -11.21
N TRP A 75 -9.51 -6.66 -11.24
CA TRP A 75 -8.20 -7.14 -11.67
C TRP A 75 -7.47 -7.88 -10.57
N THR A 76 -6.57 -8.75 -10.99
CA THR A 76 -5.64 -9.46 -10.11
C THR A 76 -4.20 -9.07 -10.41
N HIS A 77 -3.32 -9.22 -9.43
CA HIS A 77 -1.89 -8.98 -9.55
C HIS A 77 -1.09 -10.15 -8.98
N GLY A 78 0.19 -10.16 -9.22
CA GLY A 78 1.15 -11.17 -8.76
C GLY A 78 2.34 -11.20 -9.70
N GLU A 79 3.51 -11.57 -9.20
CA GLU A 79 4.73 -11.62 -10.01
C GLU A 79 4.75 -12.85 -10.92
N ALA A 80 4.65 -14.04 -10.36
CA ALA A 80 4.67 -15.30 -11.11
C ALA A 80 3.25 -15.77 -11.47
N VAL A 81 2.29 -15.66 -10.54
CA VAL A 81 0.89 -16.01 -10.75
C VAL A 81 0.02 -14.81 -10.40
N LYS A 82 -0.79 -14.35 -11.36
CA LYS A 82 -1.67 -13.18 -11.20
C LYS A 82 -3.02 -13.62 -10.64
N ASP A 83 -3.05 -14.08 -9.42
CA ASP A 83 -4.24 -14.61 -8.75
C ASP A 83 -4.68 -13.82 -7.51
N LYS A 84 -3.90 -12.82 -7.10
CA LYS A 84 -4.18 -12.00 -5.91
C LYS A 84 -5.03 -10.79 -6.29
N PRO A 85 -6.26 -10.66 -5.79
CA PRO A 85 -7.07 -9.46 -6.00
C PRO A 85 -6.48 -8.26 -5.25
N PHE A 86 -6.70 -7.04 -5.73
CA PHE A 86 -6.32 -5.81 -5.03
C PHE A 86 -7.13 -5.61 -3.76
N LEU A 87 -8.42 -5.91 -3.80
CA LEU A 87 -9.32 -5.92 -2.65
C LEU A 87 -10.04 -7.27 -2.62
N ALA A 88 -10.32 -7.78 -1.42
CA ALA A 88 -10.93 -9.10 -1.24
C ALA A 88 -12.28 -9.20 -1.95
N GLN A 89 -12.48 -10.31 -2.66
CA GLN A 89 -13.70 -10.63 -3.39
C GLN A 89 -14.23 -12.00 -2.98
N GLY A 90 -15.51 -12.06 -2.63
CA GLY A 90 -16.20 -13.29 -2.30
C GLY A 90 -15.77 -13.95 -0.99
N LYS A 91 -14.51 -13.87 -0.61
CA LYS A 91 -13.99 -14.39 0.68
C LYS A 91 -12.73 -13.67 1.12
N VAL A 92 -12.48 -13.72 2.42
CA VAL A 92 -11.20 -13.37 3.05
C VAL A 92 -10.47 -14.63 3.47
N ARG A 93 -9.15 -14.64 3.43
CA ARG A 93 -8.29 -15.80 3.65
C ARG A 93 -7.39 -15.67 4.87
N TYR A 94 -7.23 -14.43 5.38
CA TYR A 94 -6.43 -14.15 6.57
C TYR A 94 -6.95 -12.89 7.28
N ILE A 95 -6.56 -12.72 8.53
CA ILE A 95 -6.82 -11.49 9.29
C ILE A 95 -6.05 -10.35 8.65
N GLY A 96 -6.73 -9.25 8.37
CA GLY A 96 -6.11 -8.09 7.75
C GLY A 96 -6.15 -8.06 6.21
N GLU A 97 -6.85 -9.03 5.58
CA GLU A 97 -7.13 -8.97 4.15
C GLU A 97 -8.13 -7.85 3.83
#